data_a231d8ec6743d04a5b5a5012b4f0cd8d
#
_entry.id   a231d8ec6743d04a5b5a5012b4f0cd8d
#
_cell.length_a   1.000
_cell.length_b   1.000
_cell.length_c   1.000
_cell.angle_alpha   90.00
_cell.angle_beta   90.00
_cell.angle_gamma   90.00
#
_symmetry.space_group_name_H-M   'P 1'
#
loop_
_entity.id
_entity.type
_entity.pdbx_description
1 polymer ?
#
loop_
_entity_poly.entity_id
_entity_poly.type
_entity_poly.pdbx_seq_one_letter_code
_entity_poly.pdbx_strand_id
1 'polypeptide(L)'
;MTVHMKTENLILTPESPSRRRFLLAGGALLLSPAAALAGAQREETLADDVASVMRSSINNVNPPRLVFADPNEGERWLAAMSSRLARYVPDAAERRRLLVNIQYESSRAGLNTQVILGLIEVESAFRQYAISGVGARGLMQVMPFWK
;
A
#
# COMPACT_ATOMS: atom_id res chain seq x y z
N MET A 1 -42.84 58.09 -29.33
CA MET A 1 -43.19 57.92 -27.91
C MET A 1 -42.11 57.02 -27.33
N THR A 2 -41.01 57.61 -26.88
CA THR A 2 -39.78 56.91 -26.52
C THR A 2 -39.61 57.08 -25.01
N VAL A 3 -39.69 55.98 -24.25
CA VAL A 3 -39.48 55.98 -22.82
C VAL A 3 -38.03 55.61 -22.54
N HIS A 4 -37.34 56.56 -21.96
CA HIS A 4 -35.93 56.45 -21.52
C HIS A 4 -35.91 55.93 -20.08
N MET A 5 -35.50 54.71 -19.85
CA MET A 5 -35.24 54.17 -18.50
C MET A 5 -33.81 54.40 -18.11
N LYS A 6 -33.61 55.27 -17.12
CA LYS A 6 -32.35 55.63 -16.49
C LYS A 6 -32.03 54.56 -15.43
N THR A 7 -30.99 53.80 -15.61
CA THR A 7 -30.44 52.89 -14.59
C THR A 7 -29.52 53.65 -13.65
N GLU A 8 -29.95 53.83 -12.41
CA GLU A 8 -29.11 54.36 -11.31
C GLU A 8 -28.25 53.24 -10.73
N ASN A 9 -26.95 53.41 -10.83
CA ASN A 9 -25.97 52.58 -10.17
C ASN A 9 -25.94 52.90 -8.68
N LEU A 10 -26.49 52.02 -7.86
CA LEU A 10 -26.38 52.07 -6.41
C LEU A 10 -25.01 51.49 -5.98
N ILE A 11 -24.06 52.39 -5.69
CA ILE A 11 -22.76 52.02 -5.13
C ILE A 11 -22.96 51.79 -3.63
N LEU A 12 -23.00 50.53 -3.22
CA LEU A 12 -22.95 50.14 -1.82
C LEU A 12 -21.49 50.25 -1.32
N THR A 13 -21.19 51.24 -0.51
CA THR A 13 -19.94 51.33 0.25
C THR A 13 -19.98 50.31 1.38
N PRO A 14 -18.94 49.48 1.58
CA PRO A 14 -18.89 48.59 2.74
C PRO A 14 -18.55 49.40 3.99
N GLU A 15 -19.47 49.42 4.95
CA GLU A 15 -19.22 49.92 6.31
C GLU A 15 -18.14 49.06 6.99
N SER A 16 -17.13 49.72 7.54
CA SER A 16 -16.09 49.12 8.36
C SER A 16 -16.65 48.62 9.69
N PRO A 17 -16.48 47.34 10.07
CA PRO A 17 -16.90 46.91 11.40
C PRO A 17 -15.95 47.46 12.46
N SER A 18 -16.53 48.16 13.42
CA SER A 18 -15.91 48.72 14.61
C SER A 18 -15.09 47.67 15.37
N ARG A 19 -13.89 48.06 15.74
CA ARG A 19 -12.96 47.32 16.60
C ARG A 19 -13.61 46.95 17.94
N ARG A 20 -14.24 45.78 18.01
CA ARG A 20 -14.54 45.13 19.29
C ARG A 20 -13.27 44.46 19.78
N ARG A 21 -12.70 45.03 20.85
CA ARG A 21 -11.61 44.41 21.62
C ARG A 21 -12.12 43.10 22.22
N PHE A 22 -11.82 41.96 21.59
CA PHE A 22 -11.90 40.67 22.23
C PHE A 22 -10.71 40.53 23.16
N LEU A 23 -10.99 40.58 24.46
CA LEU A 23 -10.08 40.11 25.50
C LEU A 23 -9.85 38.62 25.28
N LEU A 24 -8.69 38.28 24.75
CA LEU A 24 -8.20 36.90 24.68
C LEU A 24 -7.88 36.46 26.11
N ALA A 25 -8.83 35.75 26.75
CA ALA A 25 -8.51 34.91 27.87
C ALA A 25 -7.60 33.80 27.34
N GLY A 26 -6.30 33.92 27.61
CA GLY A 26 -5.29 32.91 27.25
C GLY A 26 -5.51 31.61 28.02
N GLY A 27 -6.27 30.68 27.44
CA GLY A 27 -6.22 29.30 27.82
C GLY A 27 -5.00 28.68 27.15
N ALA A 28 -3.87 28.60 27.82
CA ALA A 28 -2.76 27.79 27.40
C ALA A 28 -3.19 26.33 27.48
N LEU A 29 -3.62 25.77 26.36
CA LEU A 29 -3.67 24.29 26.17
C LEU A 29 -2.22 23.81 26.20
N LEU A 30 -1.80 23.33 27.36
CA LEU A 30 -0.60 22.51 27.49
C LEU A 30 -0.87 21.21 26.71
N LEU A 31 -0.56 21.21 25.42
CA LEU A 31 -0.42 19.98 24.64
C LEU A 31 0.72 19.19 25.26
N SER A 32 0.36 18.21 26.10
CA SER A 32 1.32 17.27 26.67
C SER A 32 2.09 16.58 25.54
N PRO A 33 3.43 16.64 25.51
CA PRO A 33 4.22 15.95 24.51
C PRO A 33 4.15 14.40 24.62
N ALA A 34 3.51 13.89 25.68
CA ALA A 34 3.35 12.47 25.92
C ALA A 34 2.55 11.70 24.85
N ALA A 35 1.63 12.38 24.13
CA ALA A 35 0.85 11.73 23.07
C ALA A 35 1.69 11.48 21.79
N ALA A 36 2.68 12.33 21.51
CA ALA A 36 3.56 12.18 20.36
C ALA A 36 4.57 11.02 20.56
N LEU A 37 5.04 10.81 21.81
CA LEU A 37 5.95 9.73 22.17
C LEU A 37 5.27 8.36 22.13
N ALA A 38 3.98 8.27 22.48
CA ALA A 38 3.26 7.00 22.42
C ALA A 38 3.01 6.49 20.99
N GLY A 39 2.91 7.39 20.01
CA GLY A 39 2.83 7.03 18.59
C GLY A 39 4.16 6.46 18.08
N ALA A 40 5.26 7.15 18.34
CA ALA A 40 6.60 6.73 17.91
C ALA A 40 7.01 5.36 18.51
N GLN A 41 6.71 5.11 19.79
CA GLN A 41 7.00 3.82 20.44
C GLN A 41 6.21 2.64 19.85
N ARG A 42 4.98 2.87 19.35
CA ARG A 42 4.20 1.84 18.66
C ARG A 42 4.76 1.52 17.28
N GLU A 43 5.25 2.52 16.58
CA GLU A 43 5.85 2.34 15.25
C GLU A 43 7.19 1.61 15.34
N GLU A 44 8.02 1.89 16.35
CA GLU A 44 9.28 1.19 16.58
C GLU A 44 9.07 -0.29 16.91
N THR A 45 8.16 -0.63 17.83
CA THR A 45 7.86 -2.02 18.16
C THR A 45 7.30 -2.79 16.97
N LEU A 46 6.43 -2.17 16.17
CA LEU A 46 5.90 -2.80 14.96
C LEU A 46 6.99 -3.02 13.91
N ALA A 47 7.92 -2.08 13.76
CA ALA A 47 9.06 -2.21 12.85
C ALA A 47 10.00 -3.33 13.28
N ASP A 48 10.26 -3.49 14.57
CA ASP A 48 11.09 -4.57 15.14
C ASP A 48 10.43 -5.94 14.97
N ASP A 49 9.14 -6.04 15.19
CA ASP A 49 8.38 -7.27 14.96
C ASP A 49 8.41 -7.68 13.48
N VAL A 50 8.18 -6.74 12.57
CA VAL A 50 8.28 -6.98 11.12
C VAL A 50 9.70 -7.38 10.74
N ALA A 51 10.73 -6.70 11.26
CA ALA A 51 12.12 -7.04 10.99
C ALA A 51 12.51 -8.42 11.54
N SER A 52 11.96 -8.83 12.68
CA SER A 52 12.20 -10.17 13.25
C SER A 52 11.56 -11.26 12.40
N VAL A 53 10.32 -11.06 11.96
CA VAL A 53 9.62 -11.98 11.05
C VAL A 53 10.35 -12.08 9.71
N MET A 54 10.82 -10.97 9.15
CA MET A 54 11.61 -10.98 7.92
C MET A 54 12.93 -11.73 8.08
N ARG A 55 13.66 -11.51 9.18
CA ARG A 55 14.91 -12.25 9.48
C ARG A 55 14.66 -13.74 9.63
N SER A 56 13.65 -14.16 10.34
CA SER A 56 13.28 -15.57 10.47
C SER A 56 12.88 -16.19 9.13
N SER A 57 12.27 -15.40 8.25
CA SER A 57 11.89 -15.80 6.91
C SER A 57 13.12 -16.04 6.00
N ILE A 58 14.12 -15.17 6.08
CA ILE A 58 15.36 -15.28 5.30
C ILE A 58 16.20 -16.48 5.78
N ASN A 59 16.19 -16.77 7.08
CA ASN A 59 16.97 -17.87 7.67
C ASN A 59 16.30 -19.25 7.50
N ASN A 60 15.12 -19.31 6.92
CA ASN A 60 14.45 -20.59 6.67
C ASN A 60 15.03 -21.29 5.43
N VAL A 61 15.90 -22.24 5.69
CA VAL A 61 16.62 -23.04 4.67
C VAL A 61 15.76 -24.11 3.94
N ASN A 62 14.49 -24.24 4.28
CA ASN A 62 13.61 -25.18 3.59
C ASN A 62 13.31 -24.70 2.17
N PRO A 63 13.54 -25.53 1.15
CA PRO A 63 13.22 -25.15 -0.22
C PRO A 63 11.71 -24.90 -0.36
N PRO A 64 11.30 -23.91 -1.16
CA PRO A 64 9.89 -23.64 -1.42
C PRO A 64 9.19 -24.86 -2.00
N ARG A 65 8.02 -25.17 -1.44
CA ARG A 65 7.16 -26.28 -1.86
C ARG A 65 5.70 -25.87 -1.82
N LEU A 66 4.85 -26.57 -2.54
CA LEU A 66 3.40 -26.37 -2.43
C LEU A 66 2.90 -26.77 -1.03
N VAL A 67 2.11 -25.90 -0.42
CA VAL A 67 1.52 -26.08 0.91
C VAL A 67 0.02 -26.25 0.74
N PHE A 68 -0.43 -27.49 0.58
CA PHE A 68 -1.83 -27.90 0.49
C PHE A 68 -2.04 -29.10 1.39
N ALA A 69 -3.27 -29.28 1.91
CA ALA A 69 -3.63 -30.43 2.71
C ALA A 69 -3.63 -31.72 1.86
N ASP A 70 -4.08 -31.63 0.60
CA ASP A 70 -4.02 -32.70 -0.39
C ASP A 70 -2.99 -32.34 -1.48
N PRO A 71 -1.95 -33.17 -1.70
CA PRO A 71 -0.97 -32.95 -2.77
C PRO A 71 -1.61 -32.86 -4.16
N ASN A 72 -2.67 -33.62 -4.43
CA ASN A 72 -3.38 -33.57 -5.71
C ASN A 72 -4.09 -32.23 -5.93
N GLU A 73 -4.57 -31.60 -4.87
CA GLU A 73 -5.10 -30.23 -4.93
C GLU A 73 -4.02 -29.23 -5.31
N GLY A 74 -2.84 -29.37 -4.75
CA GLY A 74 -1.67 -28.54 -5.08
C GLY A 74 -1.30 -28.62 -6.56
N GLU A 75 -1.23 -29.80 -7.12
CA GLU A 75 -0.91 -29.96 -8.55
C GLU A 75 -2.03 -29.45 -9.46
N ARG A 76 -3.31 -29.65 -9.11
CA ARG A 76 -4.44 -29.07 -9.85
C ARG A 76 -4.41 -27.54 -9.82
N TRP A 77 -4.14 -26.96 -8.64
CA TRP A 77 -3.99 -25.52 -8.48
C TRP A 77 -2.84 -24.99 -9.34
N LEU A 78 -1.69 -25.66 -9.28
CA LEU A 78 -0.50 -25.27 -10.05
C LEU A 78 -0.76 -25.32 -11.57
N ALA A 79 -1.43 -26.35 -12.06
CA ALA A 79 -1.79 -26.48 -13.47
C ALA A 79 -2.73 -25.33 -13.91
N ALA A 80 -3.76 -25.04 -13.10
CA ALA A 80 -4.71 -23.97 -13.38
C ALA A 80 -4.03 -22.59 -13.38
N MET A 81 -3.19 -22.30 -12.39
CA MET A 81 -2.47 -21.02 -12.30
C MET A 81 -1.40 -20.91 -13.39
N SER A 82 -0.71 -22.00 -13.72
CA SER A 82 0.25 -22.02 -14.82
C SER A 82 -0.40 -21.66 -16.16
N SER A 83 -1.59 -22.19 -16.43
CA SER A 83 -2.35 -21.82 -17.63
C SER A 83 -2.68 -20.34 -17.68
N ARG A 84 -3.11 -19.74 -16.55
CA ARG A 84 -3.45 -18.31 -16.44
C ARG A 84 -2.23 -17.40 -16.65
N LEU A 85 -1.09 -17.80 -16.09
CA LEU A 85 0.14 -17.01 -16.14
C LEU A 85 0.93 -17.17 -17.44
N ALA A 86 0.57 -18.09 -18.33
CA ALA A 86 1.33 -18.38 -19.56
C ALA A 86 1.56 -17.15 -20.44
N ARG A 87 0.63 -16.21 -20.45
CA ARG A 87 0.74 -14.95 -21.20
C ARG A 87 1.77 -13.98 -20.63
N TYR A 88 2.02 -14.02 -19.31
CA TYR A 88 2.96 -13.14 -18.61
C TYR A 88 4.36 -13.74 -18.50
N VAL A 89 4.42 -15.05 -18.22
CA VAL A 89 5.65 -15.83 -18.04
C VAL A 89 5.60 -17.01 -18.99
N PRO A 90 6.09 -16.88 -20.24
CA PRO A 90 6.02 -17.95 -21.27
C PRO A 90 6.80 -19.21 -20.91
N ASP A 91 7.96 -19.07 -20.25
CA ASP A 91 8.75 -20.23 -19.83
C ASP A 91 8.05 -21.02 -18.74
N ALA A 92 7.81 -22.31 -19.01
CA ALA A 92 7.05 -23.19 -18.11
C ALA A 92 7.79 -23.51 -16.81
N ALA A 93 9.11 -23.62 -16.86
CA ALA A 93 9.92 -23.93 -15.68
C ALA A 93 10.04 -22.72 -14.76
N GLU A 94 10.23 -21.53 -15.32
CA GLU A 94 10.23 -20.27 -14.58
C GLU A 94 8.86 -20.02 -13.95
N ARG A 95 7.80 -20.18 -14.70
CA ARG A 95 6.42 -20.04 -14.24
C ARG A 95 6.09 -20.97 -13.07
N ARG A 96 6.51 -22.26 -13.17
CA ARG A 96 6.34 -23.23 -12.08
C ARG A 96 7.09 -22.77 -10.82
N ARG A 97 8.37 -22.40 -10.95
CA ARG A 97 9.18 -21.89 -9.83
C ARG A 97 8.54 -20.68 -9.17
N LEU A 98 8.09 -19.72 -9.97
CA LEU A 98 7.44 -18.50 -9.49
C LEU A 98 6.17 -18.82 -8.70
N LEU A 99 5.28 -19.65 -9.24
CA LEU A 99 4.03 -20.04 -8.59
C LEU A 99 4.26 -20.79 -7.28
N VAL A 100 5.20 -21.72 -7.26
CA VAL A 100 5.56 -22.46 -6.04
C VAL A 100 6.08 -21.52 -4.97
N ASN A 101 6.96 -20.58 -5.32
CA ASN A 101 7.49 -19.58 -4.39
C ASN A 101 6.38 -18.67 -3.84
N ILE A 102 5.51 -18.14 -4.71
CA ILE A 102 4.42 -17.26 -4.27
C ILE A 102 3.46 -18.01 -3.34
N GLN A 103 3.08 -19.23 -3.67
CA GLN A 103 2.17 -20.03 -2.86
C GLN A 103 2.79 -20.39 -1.51
N TYR A 104 4.05 -20.80 -1.50
CA TYR A 104 4.79 -21.12 -0.27
C TYR A 104 4.90 -19.92 0.66
N GLU A 105 5.37 -18.78 0.15
CA GLU A 105 5.57 -17.57 0.97
C GLU A 105 4.24 -16.95 1.42
N SER A 106 3.23 -16.96 0.57
CA SER A 106 1.88 -16.50 0.95
C SER A 106 1.32 -17.34 2.09
N SER A 107 1.39 -18.67 1.97
CA SER A 107 0.91 -19.60 3.01
C SER A 107 1.67 -19.43 4.31
N ARG A 108 2.99 -19.25 4.24
CA ARG A 108 3.85 -19.03 5.41
C ARG A 108 3.55 -17.71 6.13
N ALA A 109 3.19 -16.68 5.37
CA ALA A 109 2.79 -15.39 5.90
C ALA A 109 1.31 -15.33 6.34
N GLY A 110 0.54 -16.40 6.20
CA GLY A 110 -0.90 -16.42 6.49
C GLY A 110 -1.73 -15.58 5.50
N LEU A 111 -1.20 -15.31 4.30
CA LEU A 111 -1.86 -14.49 3.28
C LEU A 111 -2.58 -15.36 2.26
N ASN A 112 -3.66 -14.83 1.70
CA ASN A 112 -4.36 -15.49 0.61
C ASN A 112 -3.55 -15.39 -0.69
N THR A 113 -3.11 -16.54 -1.21
CA THR A 113 -2.29 -16.61 -2.43
C THR A 113 -2.96 -15.99 -3.65
N GLN A 114 -4.30 -16.06 -3.79
CA GLN A 114 -5.01 -15.48 -4.92
C GLN A 114 -4.96 -13.94 -4.88
N VAL A 115 -5.03 -13.36 -3.67
CA VAL A 115 -4.88 -11.91 -3.48
C VAL A 115 -3.47 -11.47 -3.85
N ILE A 116 -2.44 -12.21 -3.43
CA ILE A 116 -1.05 -11.92 -3.78
C ILE A 116 -0.81 -12.03 -5.28
N LEU A 117 -1.35 -13.05 -5.95
CA LEU A 117 -1.26 -13.18 -7.40
C LEU A 117 -1.93 -11.99 -8.13
N GLY A 118 -3.11 -11.57 -7.67
CA GLY A 118 -3.78 -10.40 -8.23
C GLY A 118 -3.01 -9.09 -8.01
N LEU A 119 -2.40 -8.93 -6.84
CA LEU A 119 -1.52 -7.78 -6.55
C LEU A 119 -0.31 -7.75 -7.49
N ILE A 120 0.40 -8.87 -7.65
CA ILE A 120 1.56 -8.99 -8.56
C ILE A 120 1.16 -8.70 -10.01
N GLU A 121 -0.02 -9.15 -10.43
CA GLU A 121 -0.53 -8.87 -11.78
C GLU A 121 -0.68 -7.36 -12.01
N VAL A 122 -1.24 -6.63 -11.05
CA VAL A 122 -1.45 -5.17 -11.13
C VAL A 122 -0.13 -4.41 -11.04
N GLU A 123 0.74 -4.79 -10.11
CA GLU A 123 1.97 -4.05 -9.80
C GLU A 123 3.06 -4.21 -10.86
N SER A 124 3.24 -5.41 -11.39
CA SER A 124 4.36 -5.69 -12.28
C SER A 124 4.01 -6.48 -13.54
N ALA A 125 2.78 -6.99 -13.67
CA ALA A 125 2.42 -8.00 -14.66
C ALA A 125 3.41 -9.19 -14.62
N PHE A 126 3.76 -9.65 -13.44
CA PHE A 126 4.71 -10.73 -13.16
C PHE A 126 6.16 -10.50 -13.64
N ARG A 127 6.55 -9.26 -13.90
CA ARG A 127 7.94 -8.91 -14.26
C ARG A 127 8.81 -8.85 -13.00
N GLN A 128 9.65 -9.86 -12.80
CA GLN A 128 10.49 -10.01 -11.58
C GLN A 128 11.42 -8.82 -11.35
N TYR A 129 11.91 -8.19 -12.39
CA TYR A 129 12.87 -7.09 -12.33
C TYR A 129 12.26 -5.74 -12.72
N ALA A 130 10.94 -5.61 -12.58
CA ALA A 130 10.27 -4.34 -12.85
C ALA A 130 10.82 -3.23 -11.95
N ILE A 131 11.02 -2.04 -12.52
CA ILE A 131 11.37 -0.82 -11.80
C ILE A 131 10.42 0.27 -12.29
N SER A 132 9.73 0.93 -11.35
CA SER A 132 8.85 2.04 -11.67
C SER A 132 9.61 3.37 -11.78
N GLY A 133 8.97 4.39 -12.35
CA GLY A 133 9.55 5.74 -12.45
C GLY A 133 9.87 6.39 -11.10
N VAL A 134 9.23 5.93 -10.01
CA VAL A 134 9.47 6.38 -8.62
C VAL A 134 10.41 5.46 -7.84
N GLY A 135 10.96 4.44 -8.48
CA GLY A 135 11.96 3.54 -7.89
C GLY A 135 11.41 2.32 -7.18
N ALA A 136 10.11 2.03 -7.25
CA ALA A 136 9.55 0.76 -6.75
C ALA A 136 10.09 -0.42 -7.56
N ARG A 137 10.32 -1.58 -6.92
CA ARG A 137 11.05 -2.71 -7.52
C ARG A 137 10.37 -4.06 -7.34
N GLY A 138 10.55 -4.90 -8.34
CA GLY A 138 10.21 -6.32 -8.34
C GLY A 138 8.72 -6.61 -8.52
N LEU A 139 8.33 -7.83 -8.22
CA LEU A 139 6.97 -8.34 -8.45
C LEU A 139 5.88 -7.51 -7.77
N MET A 140 6.10 -7.07 -6.54
CA MET A 140 5.14 -6.33 -5.73
C MET A 140 5.45 -4.83 -5.64
N GLN A 141 6.37 -4.32 -6.46
CA GLN A 141 6.76 -2.90 -6.54
C GLN A 141 7.05 -2.27 -5.17
N VAL A 142 7.90 -2.94 -4.38
CA VAL A 142 8.28 -2.47 -3.05
C VAL A 142 9.27 -1.31 -3.16
N MET A 143 9.04 -0.26 -2.38
CA MET A 143 9.91 0.91 -2.33
C MET A 143 11.21 0.61 -1.56
N PRO A 144 12.37 1.14 -2.00
CA PRO A 144 13.68 0.83 -1.40
C PRO A 144 13.84 1.26 0.07
N PHE A 145 13.03 2.19 0.56
CA PHE A 145 13.09 2.67 1.94
C PHE A 145 12.52 1.68 2.97
N TRP A 146 11.93 0.57 2.53
CA TRP A 146 11.48 -0.54 3.39
C TRP A 146 12.59 -1.57 3.68
N LYS A 147 13.86 -1.21 3.52
CA LYS A 147 14.99 -2.10 3.78
C LYS A 147 15.46 -2.00 5.22
#